data_2e1b3868d71ba488b45817ae312502dd
#
_entry.id   2e1b3868d71ba488b45817ae312502dd
#
_cell.length_a   1.000
_cell.length_b   1.000
_cell.length_c   1.000
_cell.angle_alpha   90.00
_cell.angle_beta   90.00
_cell.angle_gamma   90.00
#
_symmetry.space_group_name_H-M   'P 1'
#
loop_
_entity.id
_entity.type
_entity.pdbx_description
1 polymer ?
#
loop_
_entity_poly.entity_id
_entity_poly.type
_entity_poly.pdbx_seq_one_letter_code
_entity_poly.pdbx_strand_id
1 'polypeptide(L)'
;GDIDALLDLEARSFETDRLTRRNFQYLLTRAHAACLLAEDAQGNLLGYVLALFRRGTSLARIYSLAVSAKARGQGIGQALLLAAERTAIEEHAWLMRLEVRPDNQSAIRLYEAAGYRPFGRYLDYYEDHSEAVRYQKRLRPDVVPPETRVPYYSQTTDFTCGPAALMMAMKALTPETELG
;
A
#
# COMPACT_ATOMS: atom_id res chain seq x y z
N GLY A 1 5.40 -8.36 17.33
CA GLY A 1 6.12 -7.97 16.15
C GLY A 1 5.23 -7.27 15.13
N ASP A 2 5.85 -6.74 14.08
CA ASP A 2 5.15 -5.95 13.05
C ASP A 2 4.04 -6.74 12.33
N ILE A 3 4.21 -8.05 12.17
CA ILE A 3 3.17 -8.92 11.58
C ILE A 3 1.93 -8.99 12.48
N ASP A 4 2.08 -9.00 13.78
CA ASP A 4 0.93 -9.03 14.69
C ASP A 4 0.11 -7.74 14.59
N ALA A 5 0.77 -6.60 14.49
CA ALA A 5 0.10 -5.32 14.28
C ALA A 5 -0.62 -5.25 12.91
N LEU A 6 0.00 -5.81 11.87
CA LEU A 6 -0.62 -5.93 10.55
C LEU A 6 -1.86 -6.83 10.57
N LEU A 7 -1.80 -7.97 11.24
CA LEU A 7 -2.94 -8.88 11.38
C LEU A 7 -4.09 -8.24 12.15
N ASP A 8 -3.80 -7.49 13.20
CA ASP A 8 -4.80 -6.72 13.94
C ASP A 8 -5.48 -5.67 13.06
N LEU A 9 -4.71 -4.94 12.27
CA LEU A 9 -5.25 -3.93 11.37
C LEU A 9 -6.10 -4.57 10.26
N GLU A 10 -5.67 -5.70 9.68
CA GLU A 10 -6.44 -6.49 8.72
C GLU A 10 -7.79 -6.92 9.31
N ALA A 11 -7.78 -7.48 10.53
CA ALA A 11 -8.99 -7.95 11.19
C ALA A 11 -10.01 -6.84 11.45
N ARG A 12 -9.54 -5.62 11.69
CA ARG A 12 -10.41 -4.45 11.93
C ARG A 12 -10.84 -3.75 10.65
N SER A 13 -10.10 -3.92 9.56
CA SER A 13 -10.33 -3.21 8.30
C SER A 13 -11.16 -3.99 7.30
N PHE A 14 -11.11 -5.30 7.34
CA PHE A 14 -11.76 -6.18 6.36
C PHE A 14 -12.61 -7.24 7.04
N GLU A 15 -13.82 -7.44 6.52
CA GLU A 15 -14.73 -8.50 6.99
C GLU A 15 -14.37 -9.85 6.37
N THR A 16 -13.98 -9.85 5.09
CA THR A 16 -13.61 -11.03 4.31
C THR A 16 -12.27 -10.83 3.62
N ASP A 17 -11.74 -11.89 3.01
CA ASP A 17 -10.50 -11.85 2.20
C ASP A 17 -9.28 -11.30 2.97
N ARG A 18 -9.23 -11.53 4.27
CA ARG A 18 -8.16 -11.07 5.14
C ARG A 18 -6.87 -11.81 4.85
N LEU A 19 -5.77 -11.05 4.87
CA LEU A 19 -4.44 -11.65 4.82
C LEU A 19 -4.14 -12.39 6.12
N THR A 20 -3.72 -13.63 5.98
CA THR A 20 -3.28 -14.45 7.10
C THR A 20 -1.81 -14.20 7.42
N ARG A 21 -1.35 -14.64 8.59
CA ARG A 21 0.07 -14.61 8.96
C ARG A 21 0.94 -15.28 7.88
N ARG A 22 0.50 -16.43 7.38
CA ARG A 22 1.21 -17.16 6.32
C ARG A 22 1.30 -16.35 5.03
N ASN A 23 0.22 -15.65 4.65
CA ASN A 23 0.24 -14.76 3.49
C ASN A 23 1.25 -13.61 3.68
N PHE A 24 1.22 -12.93 4.81
CA PHE A 24 2.20 -11.87 5.09
C PHE A 24 3.63 -12.40 5.08
N GLN A 25 3.89 -13.52 5.73
CA GLN A 25 5.22 -14.13 5.72
C GLN A 25 5.68 -14.44 4.30
N TYR A 26 4.83 -15.07 3.49
CA TYR A 26 5.17 -15.38 2.10
C TYR A 26 5.43 -14.11 1.29
N LEU A 27 4.55 -13.12 1.37
CA LEU A 27 4.66 -11.89 0.60
C LEU A 27 5.90 -11.07 1.01
N LEU A 28 6.25 -11.07 2.30
CA LEU A 28 7.40 -10.34 2.81
C LEU A 28 8.74 -11.04 2.56
N THR A 29 8.75 -12.37 2.42
CA THR A 29 10.00 -13.14 2.33
C THR A 29 10.26 -13.76 0.96
N ARG A 30 9.24 -14.09 0.21
CA ARG A 30 9.32 -14.85 -1.03
C ARG A 30 8.87 -14.10 -2.27
N ALA A 31 7.90 -13.22 -2.13
CA ALA A 31 7.38 -12.45 -3.25
C ALA A 31 8.27 -11.22 -3.53
N HIS A 32 8.26 -10.76 -4.78
CA HIS A 32 8.81 -9.45 -5.10
C HIS A 32 7.77 -8.39 -4.73
N ALA A 33 7.84 -7.92 -3.51
CA ALA A 33 6.84 -7.07 -2.88
C ALA A 33 7.47 -6.00 -1.99
N ALA A 34 6.74 -4.92 -1.76
CA ALA A 34 7.06 -3.92 -0.74
C ALA A 34 5.86 -3.76 0.18
N CYS A 35 6.11 -3.79 1.49
CA CYS A 35 5.14 -3.45 2.51
C CYS A 35 5.59 -2.18 3.21
N LEU A 36 4.82 -1.10 3.07
CA LEU A 36 5.11 0.19 3.67
C LEU A 36 4.15 0.44 4.82
N LEU A 37 4.66 0.88 5.94
CA LEU A 37 3.91 1.15 7.16
C LEU A 37 3.85 2.64 7.43
N ALA A 38 2.69 3.10 7.89
CA ALA A 38 2.53 4.42 8.48
C ALA A 38 2.36 4.26 9.99
N GLU A 39 3.21 4.90 10.76
CA GLU A 39 3.21 4.86 12.22
C GLU A 39 3.14 6.29 12.78
N ASP A 40 2.56 6.41 13.98
CA ASP A 40 2.60 7.68 14.71
C ASP A 40 3.96 7.87 15.44
N ALA A 41 4.11 9.01 16.10
CA ALA A 41 5.33 9.32 16.85
C ALA A 41 5.64 8.35 17.98
N GLN A 42 4.64 7.59 18.46
CA GLN A 42 4.76 6.58 19.51
C GLN A 42 5.01 5.16 18.94
N GLY A 43 5.08 5.02 17.60
CA GLY A 43 5.29 3.74 16.95
C GLY A 43 4.01 2.89 16.79
N ASN A 44 2.84 3.48 16.95
CA ASN A 44 1.58 2.78 16.70
C ASN A 44 1.29 2.72 15.21
N LEU A 45 0.91 1.56 14.72
CA LEU A 45 0.56 1.36 13.33
C LEU A 45 -0.75 2.08 12.99
N LEU A 46 -0.69 3.02 12.05
CA LEU A 46 -1.84 3.77 11.54
C LEU A 46 -2.38 3.23 10.23
N GLY A 47 -1.54 2.59 9.45
CA GLY A 47 -1.92 2.01 8.18
C GLY A 47 -0.78 1.30 7.50
N TYR A 48 -1.08 0.58 6.43
CA TYR A 48 -0.07 -0.04 5.60
C TYR A 48 -0.54 -0.12 4.14
N VAL A 49 0.43 -0.29 3.24
CA VAL A 49 0.19 -0.65 1.85
C VAL A 49 1.12 -1.79 1.45
N LEU A 50 0.60 -2.74 0.73
CA LEU A 50 1.35 -3.88 0.20
C LEU A 50 1.29 -3.80 -1.33
N ALA A 51 2.44 -3.62 -1.96
CA ALA A 51 2.59 -3.56 -3.40
C ALA A 51 3.37 -4.76 -3.90
N LEU A 52 2.92 -5.34 -5.00
CA LEU A 52 3.56 -6.45 -5.68
C LEU A 52 4.18 -5.97 -6.99
N PHE A 53 5.34 -6.49 -7.31
CA PHE A 53 6.06 -6.22 -8.55
C PHE A 53 6.24 -7.52 -9.33
N ARG A 54 6.04 -7.46 -10.62
CA ARG A 54 6.20 -8.61 -11.48
C ARG A 54 7.49 -8.46 -12.30
N ARG A 55 8.44 -9.33 -12.04
CA ARG A 55 9.71 -9.36 -12.79
C ARG A 55 9.48 -9.50 -14.29
N GLY A 56 10.28 -8.80 -15.08
CA GLY A 56 10.19 -8.82 -16.55
C GLY A 56 9.00 -8.05 -17.10
N THR A 57 8.27 -7.31 -16.28
CA THR A 57 7.17 -6.44 -16.70
C THR A 57 7.29 -5.06 -16.08
N SER A 58 6.60 -4.09 -16.66
CA SER A 58 6.48 -2.73 -16.11
C SER A 58 5.24 -2.56 -15.24
N LEU A 59 4.71 -3.66 -14.70
CA LEU A 59 3.46 -3.68 -13.94
C LEU A 59 3.72 -3.85 -12.44
N ALA A 60 3.16 -2.95 -11.65
CA ALA A 60 3.00 -3.09 -10.21
C ALA A 60 1.53 -3.20 -9.84
N ARG A 61 1.24 -3.79 -8.70
CA ARG A 61 -0.12 -3.97 -8.20
C ARG A 61 -0.20 -3.62 -6.72
N ILE A 62 -1.14 -2.77 -6.34
CA ILE A 62 -1.54 -2.64 -4.94
C ILE A 62 -2.34 -3.89 -4.58
N TYR A 63 -1.79 -4.69 -3.69
CA TYR A 63 -2.43 -5.92 -3.22
C TYR A 63 -3.38 -5.65 -2.06
N SER A 64 -2.96 -4.80 -1.11
CA SER A 64 -3.79 -4.38 0.02
C SER A 64 -3.37 -3.00 0.50
N LEU A 65 -4.33 -2.22 0.94
CA LEU A 65 -4.12 -0.93 1.60
C LEU A 65 -5.16 -0.79 2.69
N ALA A 66 -4.72 -0.55 3.90
CA ALA A 66 -5.60 -0.36 5.06
C ALA A 66 -5.13 0.79 5.92
N VAL A 67 -6.08 1.57 6.43
CA VAL A 67 -5.85 2.66 7.37
C VAL A 67 -6.73 2.42 8.60
N SER A 68 -6.13 2.50 9.78
CA SER A 68 -6.84 2.40 11.05
C SER A 68 -8.03 3.37 11.09
N ALA A 69 -9.15 2.92 11.65
CA ALA A 69 -10.36 3.76 11.77
C ALA A 69 -10.10 5.07 12.52
N LYS A 70 -9.22 5.05 13.53
CA LYS A 70 -8.82 6.23 14.29
C LYS A 70 -7.99 7.23 13.50
N ALA A 71 -7.34 6.78 12.45
CA ALA A 71 -6.41 7.57 11.64
C ALA A 71 -7.01 8.00 10.29
N ARG A 72 -8.25 7.65 10.01
CA ARG A 72 -8.93 8.03 8.77
C ARG A 72 -9.16 9.54 8.69
N GLY A 73 -9.20 10.08 7.49
CA GLY A 73 -9.39 11.51 7.25
C GLY A 73 -8.16 12.37 7.51
N GLN A 74 -6.99 11.77 7.77
CA GLN A 74 -5.73 12.47 8.03
C GLN A 74 -4.73 12.39 6.88
N GLY A 75 -5.15 11.92 5.71
CA GLY A 75 -4.29 11.82 4.53
C GLY A 75 -3.33 10.63 4.53
N ILE A 76 -3.47 9.68 5.44
CA ILE A 76 -2.57 8.53 5.58
C ILE A 76 -2.69 7.59 4.38
N GLY A 77 -3.90 7.31 3.93
CA GLY A 77 -4.13 6.48 2.75
C GLY A 77 -3.49 7.08 1.50
N GLN A 78 -3.61 8.38 1.31
CA GLN A 78 -2.97 9.10 0.22
C GLN A 78 -1.44 9.04 0.32
N ALA A 79 -0.88 9.25 1.50
CA ALA A 79 0.56 9.18 1.72
C ALA A 79 1.11 7.78 1.45
N LEU A 80 0.43 6.73 1.90
CA LEU A 80 0.78 5.35 1.63
C LEU A 80 0.74 5.03 0.14
N LEU A 81 -0.30 5.48 -0.55
CA LEU A 81 -0.45 5.27 -1.98
C LEU A 81 0.67 5.94 -2.78
N LEU A 82 1.01 7.18 -2.45
CA LEU A 82 2.14 7.90 -3.06
C LEU A 82 3.47 7.19 -2.82
N ALA A 83 3.69 6.69 -1.61
CA ALA A 83 4.91 5.96 -1.27
C ALA A 83 5.00 4.64 -2.06
N ALA A 84 3.89 3.92 -2.23
CA ALA A 84 3.83 2.73 -3.06
C ALA A 84 4.12 3.03 -4.53
N GLU A 85 3.59 4.13 -5.06
CA GLU A 85 3.85 4.57 -6.43
C GLU A 85 5.34 4.90 -6.66
N ARG A 86 5.99 5.56 -5.71
CA ARG A 86 7.43 5.82 -5.78
C ARG A 86 8.25 4.55 -5.77
N THR A 87 7.93 3.64 -4.85
CA THR A 87 8.60 2.35 -4.79
C THR A 87 8.43 1.59 -6.11
N ALA A 88 7.23 1.63 -6.70
CA ALA A 88 6.97 1.03 -7.99
C ALA A 88 7.83 1.65 -9.11
N ILE A 89 8.00 2.96 -9.13
CA ILE A 89 8.86 3.66 -10.09
C ILE A 89 10.33 3.22 -9.92
N GLU A 90 10.81 3.12 -8.70
CA GLU A 90 12.15 2.63 -8.38
C GLU A 90 12.36 1.19 -8.82
N GLU A 91 11.31 0.37 -8.77
CA GLU A 91 11.28 -1.01 -9.27
C GLU A 91 11.00 -1.09 -10.79
N HIS A 92 11.11 0.04 -11.50
CA HIS A 92 10.90 0.15 -12.95
C HIS A 92 9.48 -0.18 -13.42
N ALA A 93 8.49 -0.06 -12.56
CA ALA A 93 7.10 -0.17 -12.95
C ALA A 93 6.59 1.19 -13.51
N TRP A 94 5.81 1.09 -14.57
CA TRP A 94 5.22 2.24 -15.27
C TRP A 94 3.70 2.25 -15.18
N LEU A 95 3.13 1.18 -14.67
CA LEU A 95 1.70 0.99 -14.55
C LEU A 95 1.40 0.38 -13.18
N MET A 96 0.51 1.03 -12.44
CA MET A 96 -0.01 0.51 -11.18
C MET A 96 -1.46 0.08 -11.36
N ARG A 97 -1.78 -1.12 -10.90
CA ARG A 97 -3.14 -1.68 -10.91
C ARG A 97 -3.60 -2.05 -9.52
N LEU A 98 -4.89 -2.07 -9.34
CA LEU A 98 -5.54 -2.53 -8.12
C LEU A 98 -6.95 -3.02 -8.41
N GLU A 99 -7.48 -3.81 -7.48
CA GLU A 99 -8.88 -4.24 -7.46
C GLU A 99 -9.54 -3.71 -6.18
N VAL A 100 -10.78 -3.27 -6.29
CA VAL A 100 -11.54 -2.70 -5.19
C VAL A 100 -13.00 -3.14 -5.27
N ARG A 101 -13.64 -3.32 -4.12
CA ARG A 101 -15.08 -3.60 -4.06
C ARG A 101 -15.88 -2.40 -4.53
N PRO A 102 -16.96 -2.60 -5.34
CA PRO A 102 -17.79 -1.49 -5.81
C PRO A 102 -18.45 -0.69 -4.67
N ASP A 103 -18.70 -1.31 -3.53
CA ASP A 103 -19.31 -0.70 -2.35
C ASP A 103 -18.30 0.04 -1.45
N ASN A 104 -17.01 -0.13 -1.68
CA ASN A 104 -15.96 0.56 -0.92
C ASN A 104 -15.74 1.99 -1.45
N GLN A 105 -16.69 2.87 -1.18
CA GLN A 105 -16.70 4.23 -1.70
C GLN A 105 -15.52 5.07 -1.22
N SER A 106 -15.05 4.85 0.01
CA SER A 106 -13.91 5.61 0.54
C SER A 106 -12.61 5.25 -0.20
N ALA A 107 -12.38 3.98 -0.49
CA ALA A 107 -11.24 3.54 -1.28
C ALA A 107 -11.33 4.03 -2.73
N ILE A 108 -12.49 3.94 -3.34
CA ILE A 108 -12.72 4.43 -4.72
C ILE A 108 -12.41 5.93 -4.80
N ARG A 109 -12.90 6.74 -3.87
CA ARG A 109 -12.57 8.17 -3.84
C ARG A 109 -11.08 8.43 -3.69
N LEU A 110 -10.41 7.67 -2.85
CA LEU A 110 -8.96 7.76 -2.67
C LEU A 110 -8.22 7.50 -4.00
N TYR A 111 -8.56 6.41 -4.67
CA TYR A 111 -7.89 6.02 -5.91
C TYR A 111 -8.21 6.98 -7.06
N GLU A 112 -9.45 7.37 -7.23
CA GLU A 112 -9.84 8.32 -8.28
C GLU A 112 -9.21 9.70 -8.07
N ALA A 113 -9.14 10.19 -6.84
CA ALA A 113 -8.46 11.43 -6.51
C ALA A 113 -6.95 11.36 -6.79
N ALA A 114 -6.35 10.19 -6.67
CA ALA A 114 -4.93 9.95 -6.98
C ALA A 114 -4.67 9.76 -8.49
N GLY A 115 -5.69 9.77 -9.34
CA GLY A 115 -5.56 9.66 -10.78
C GLY A 115 -5.77 8.27 -11.36
N TYR A 116 -6.21 7.32 -10.55
CA TYR A 116 -6.59 5.98 -11.03
C TYR A 116 -7.90 6.04 -11.81
N ARG A 117 -8.02 5.19 -12.84
CA ARG A 117 -9.20 5.09 -13.67
C ARG A 117 -9.64 3.65 -13.79
N PRO A 118 -10.96 3.38 -13.78
CA PRO A 118 -11.48 2.03 -14.01
C PRO A 118 -11.18 1.57 -15.43
N PHE A 119 -10.82 0.29 -15.58
CA PHE A 119 -10.54 -0.32 -16.87
C PHE A 119 -11.15 -1.70 -17.05
N GLY A 120 -11.79 -2.25 -16.04
CA GLY A 120 -12.42 -3.55 -16.14
C GLY A 120 -13.01 -4.02 -14.81
N ARG A 121 -13.50 -5.24 -14.84
CA ARG A 121 -14.07 -5.92 -13.67
C ARG A 121 -13.65 -7.38 -13.66
N TYR A 122 -13.52 -7.94 -12.45
CA TYR A 122 -13.45 -9.37 -12.22
C TYR A 122 -14.74 -9.82 -11.57
N LEU A 123 -15.48 -10.71 -12.21
CA LEU A 123 -16.67 -11.33 -11.63
C LEU A 123 -16.25 -12.43 -10.63
N ASP A 124 -17.05 -12.61 -9.59
CA ASP A 124 -16.80 -13.66 -8.59
C ASP A 124 -15.38 -13.63 -8.01
N TYR A 125 -14.92 -12.43 -7.65
CA TYR A 125 -13.54 -12.19 -7.27
C TYR A 125 -13.24 -12.45 -5.80
N TYR A 126 -14.17 -12.03 -4.92
CA TYR A 126 -14.02 -12.14 -3.47
C TYR A 126 -14.65 -13.43 -2.93
N GLU A 127 -14.33 -13.78 -1.68
CA GLU A 127 -14.87 -14.98 -1.03
C GLU A 127 -16.40 -15.02 -0.98
N ASP A 128 -17.05 -13.85 -0.91
CA ASP A 128 -18.50 -13.68 -0.93
C ASP A 128 -19.11 -13.62 -2.34
N HIS A 129 -18.33 -13.99 -3.35
CA HIS A 129 -18.70 -13.96 -4.77
C HIS A 129 -18.99 -12.58 -5.35
N SER A 130 -18.67 -11.49 -4.64
CA SER A 130 -18.80 -10.14 -5.18
C SER A 130 -17.75 -9.85 -6.25
N GLU A 131 -18.08 -8.94 -7.15
CA GLU A 131 -17.17 -8.47 -8.19
C GLU A 131 -16.12 -7.48 -7.65
N ALA A 132 -15.00 -7.36 -8.35
CA ALA A 132 -14.03 -6.30 -8.15
C ALA A 132 -14.01 -5.35 -9.35
N VAL A 133 -13.96 -4.06 -9.09
CA VAL A 133 -13.65 -3.06 -10.10
C VAL A 133 -12.13 -2.93 -10.18
N ARG A 134 -11.60 -2.95 -11.40
CA ARG A 134 -10.17 -2.84 -11.65
C ARG A 134 -9.83 -1.42 -12.03
N TYR A 135 -8.87 -0.84 -11.31
CA TYR A 135 -8.33 0.49 -11.53
C TYR A 135 -6.89 0.43 -11.97
N GLN A 136 -6.46 1.41 -12.76
CA GLN A 136 -5.06 1.55 -13.12
C GLN A 136 -4.65 3.01 -13.23
N LYS A 137 -3.36 3.25 -13.06
CA LYS A 137 -2.71 4.55 -13.23
C LYS A 137 -1.35 4.36 -13.91
N ARG A 138 -1.06 5.18 -14.89
CA ARG A 138 0.29 5.30 -15.44
C ARG A 138 1.15 6.11 -14.48
N LEU A 139 2.29 5.55 -14.11
CA LEU A 139 3.27 6.21 -13.26
C LEU A 139 4.24 7.00 -14.15
N ARG A 140 4.43 8.28 -13.82
CA ARG A 140 5.35 9.16 -14.55
C ARG A 140 6.41 9.67 -13.58
N PRO A 141 7.66 9.17 -13.66
CA PRO A 141 8.73 9.59 -12.75
C PRO A 141 9.03 11.09 -12.81
N ASP A 142 8.81 11.69 -13.98
CA ASP A 142 9.05 13.10 -14.26
C ASP A 142 8.00 14.05 -13.66
N VAL A 143 6.86 13.51 -13.26
CA VAL A 143 5.73 14.30 -12.71
C VAL A 143 5.72 14.31 -11.17
N VAL A 144 6.58 13.55 -10.53
CA VAL A 144 6.68 13.54 -9.06
C VAL A 144 7.28 14.87 -8.59
N PRO A 145 6.52 15.71 -7.86
CA PRO A 145 7.04 17.00 -7.38
C PRO A 145 8.31 16.81 -6.54
N PRO A 146 9.27 17.74 -6.63
CA PRO A 146 10.50 17.64 -5.85
C PRO A 146 10.30 17.50 -4.35
N GLU A 147 9.30 18.16 -3.81
CA GLU A 147 8.92 18.09 -2.39
C GLU A 147 8.34 16.72 -1.97
N THR A 148 7.87 15.95 -2.93
CA THR A 148 7.44 14.56 -2.69
C THR A 148 8.55 13.55 -2.95
N ARG A 149 9.72 13.99 -3.42
CA ARG A 149 10.92 13.17 -3.50
C ARG A 149 11.53 13.02 -2.11
N VAL A 150 10.82 12.37 -1.23
CA VAL A 150 11.44 11.92 0.01
C VAL A 150 12.46 10.87 -0.36
N PRO A 151 13.71 10.97 0.09
CA PRO A 151 14.68 9.94 -0.19
C PRO A 151 14.16 8.62 0.38
N TYR A 152 13.89 7.69 -0.51
CA TYR A 152 13.57 6.33 -0.11
C TYR A 152 14.88 5.67 0.27
N TYR A 153 14.99 5.34 1.53
CA TYR A 153 16.06 4.48 2.00
C TYR A 153 15.46 3.10 2.18
N SER A 154 15.98 2.15 1.45
CA SER A 154 15.46 0.78 1.38
C SER A 154 15.51 0.01 2.71
N GLN A 155 16.06 0.60 3.74
CA GLN A 155 16.14 0.02 5.08
C GLN A 155 16.14 1.13 6.13
N THR A 156 15.08 1.18 6.91
CA THR A 156 15.06 1.89 8.21
C THR A 156 15.30 3.40 8.20
N THR A 157 14.56 4.17 7.44
CA THR A 157 14.48 5.60 7.73
C THR A 157 13.05 6.02 7.94
N ASP A 158 12.82 6.50 9.14
CA ASP A 158 11.62 7.21 9.47
C ASP A 158 11.64 8.53 8.70
N PHE A 159 10.63 8.81 7.90
CA PHE A 159 10.48 10.14 7.35
C PHE A 159 9.13 10.72 7.75
N THR A 160 9.14 12.00 8.00
CA THR A 160 7.97 12.73 8.42
C THR A 160 7.25 13.28 7.20
N CYS A 161 6.02 12.86 6.97
CA CYS A 161 5.19 13.33 5.87
C CYS A 161 4.01 14.13 6.44
N GLY A 162 3.94 15.43 6.15
CA GLY A 162 2.80 16.29 6.45
C GLY A 162 3.10 17.48 7.36
N PRO A 163 2.17 18.45 7.45
CA PRO A 163 2.32 19.60 8.33
C PRO A 163 2.28 19.18 9.80
N ALA A 164 2.99 19.91 10.59
CA ALA A 164 3.47 19.77 11.95
C ALA A 164 2.57 19.18 13.06
N ALA A 165 1.37 18.69 12.79
CA ALA A 165 0.49 18.13 13.81
C ALA A 165 0.49 16.59 13.91
N LEU A 166 1.00 15.90 12.89
CA LEU A 166 1.15 14.44 12.88
C LEU A 166 2.50 14.08 12.27
N MET A 167 3.41 13.69 13.13
CA MET A 167 4.63 13.04 12.69
C MET A 167 4.27 11.59 12.36
N MET A 168 4.16 11.28 11.06
CA MET A 168 4.03 9.91 10.59
C MET A 168 5.38 9.41 10.13
N ALA A 169 5.86 8.38 10.75
CA ALA A 169 6.99 7.63 10.25
C ALA A 169 6.49 6.57 9.26
N MET A 170 7.00 6.56 8.06
CA MET A 170 6.81 5.47 7.11
C MET A 170 8.03 4.56 7.15
N LYS A 171 7.78 3.30 7.42
CA LYS A 171 8.80 2.27 7.49
C LYS A 171 8.56 1.22 6.41
N ALA A 172 9.58 0.95 5.62
CA ALA A 172 9.54 -0.17 4.70
C ALA A 172 9.93 -1.45 5.46
N LEU A 173 9.04 -2.43 5.43
CA LEU A 173 9.40 -3.79 5.84
C LEU A 173 10.06 -4.48 4.64
N THR A 174 11.37 -4.44 4.61
CA THR A 174 12.12 -5.35 3.74
C THR A 174 12.20 -6.71 4.44
N PRO A 175 12.05 -7.83 3.69
CA PRO A 175 12.42 -9.11 4.25
C PRO A 175 13.90 -9.03 4.66
N GLU A 176 14.16 -9.16 5.94
CA GLU A 176 15.50 -9.47 6.36
C GLU A 176 15.88 -10.78 5.66
N THR A 177 16.70 -10.69 4.67
CA THR A 177 17.49 -11.83 4.26
C THR A 177 18.40 -12.11 5.45
N GLU A 178 17.98 -12.97 6.32
CA GLU A 178 18.92 -13.66 7.20
C GLU A 178 19.90 -14.35 6.28
N LEU A 179 21.01 -13.68 6.08
CA LEU A 179 22.24 -14.35 5.69
C LEU A 179 22.71 -15.09 6.93
N GLY A 180 22.12 -16.26 7.12
CA GLY A 180 22.70 -17.27 8.01
C GLY A 180 23.89 -17.92 7.36
#